data_7c212827b9b09deffabb6862fbfd3522
#
_entry.id   7c212827b9b09deffabb6862fbfd3522
#
_cell.length_a   1.000
_cell.length_b   1.000
_cell.length_c   1.000
_cell.angle_alpha   90.00
_cell.angle_beta   90.00
_cell.angle_gamma   90.00
#
_symmetry.space_group_name_H-M   'P 1'
#
loop_
_entity.id
_entity.type
_entity.pdbx_description
1 polymer ?
#
loop_
_entity_poly.entity_id
_entity_poly.type
_entity_poly.pdbx_seq_one_letter_code
_entity_poly.pdbx_strand_id
1 'polypeptide(L)'
;YLEVVAATNFKQRTRKMLEYHHADRLNRLVLGTPNRLEYDQGFFVKNGDGSADLKPIAHLYKSQVYQLAQAVGVPEEIRSRPPTTDTYSMPQSQEEFYFSLPYDAMDLCLYAVDHGLPASAVTDALSLTLEQAQRVFDDIAAKRRVARYLHAPPVLLGLVGSEADPSDAST
;
A
#
# COMPACT_ATOMS: atom_id res chain seq x y z
N TYR A 1 -22.88 4.41 -1.50
CA TYR A 1 -21.48 4.09 -1.15
C TYR A 1 -20.85 3.09 -2.14
N LEU A 2 -21.45 1.90 -2.33
CA LEU A 2 -20.88 0.85 -3.21
C LEU A 2 -20.72 1.30 -4.67
N GLU A 3 -21.59 2.14 -5.19
CA GLU A 3 -21.47 2.72 -6.54
C GLU A 3 -20.24 3.61 -6.66
N VAL A 4 -19.95 4.45 -5.65
CA VAL A 4 -18.76 5.30 -5.62
C VAL A 4 -17.49 4.46 -5.57
N VAL A 5 -17.47 3.42 -4.72
CA VAL A 5 -16.35 2.47 -4.65
C VAL A 5 -16.14 1.75 -5.98
N ALA A 6 -17.23 1.26 -6.60
CA ALA A 6 -17.17 0.59 -7.89
C ALA A 6 -16.62 1.50 -9.00
N ALA A 7 -17.07 2.77 -9.04
CA ALA A 7 -16.58 3.75 -10.00
C ALA A 7 -15.09 4.08 -9.80
N THR A 8 -14.64 4.23 -8.55
CA THR A 8 -13.24 4.45 -8.22
C THR A 8 -12.39 3.26 -8.65
N ASN A 9 -12.80 2.06 -8.30
CA ASN A 9 -12.11 0.82 -8.66
C ASN A 9 -12.06 0.63 -10.18
N PHE A 10 -13.13 0.97 -10.90
CA PHE A 10 -13.16 0.92 -12.35
C PHE A 10 -12.13 1.85 -12.98
N LYS A 11 -12.03 3.10 -12.51
CA LYS A 11 -11.02 4.06 -12.99
C LYS A 11 -9.59 3.52 -12.82
N GLN A 12 -9.26 2.97 -11.66
CA GLN A 12 -7.94 2.40 -11.38
C GLN A 12 -7.63 1.19 -12.25
N ARG A 13 -8.62 0.30 -12.46
CA ARG A 13 -8.43 -0.86 -13.34
C ARG A 13 -8.28 -0.48 -14.80
N THR A 14 -9.04 0.50 -15.27
CA THR A 14 -8.92 1.03 -16.64
C THR A 14 -7.54 1.62 -16.88
N ARG A 15 -7.02 2.43 -15.94
CA ARG A 15 -5.66 2.95 -16.01
C ARG A 15 -4.63 1.83 -16.09
N LYS A 16 -4.77 0.80 -15.26
CA LYS A 16 -3.85 -0.35 -15.23
C LYS A 16 -3.90 -1.16 -16.52
N MET A 17 -5.07 -1.33 -17.13
CA MET A 17 -5.19 -1.97 -18.44
C MET A 17 -4.41 -1.22 -19.52
N LEU A 18 -4.45 0.11 -19.52
CA LEU A 18 -3.69 0.92 -20.48
C LEU A 18 -2.18 0.82 -20.21
N GLU A 19 -1.75 0.79 -18.95
CA GLU A 19 -0.35 0.59 -18.59
C GLU A 19 0.19 -0.75 -19.12
N TYR A 20 -0.52 -1.86 -18.88
CA TYR A 20 -0.11 -3.17 -19.36
C TYR A 20 -0.19 -3.27 -20.90
N HIS A 21 -1.20 -2.68 -21.54
CA HIS A 21 -1.25 -2.60 -23.01
C HIS A 21 0.01 -1.96 -23.60
N HIS A 22 0.47 -0.86 -23.01
CA HIS A 22 1.70 -0.20 -23.47
C HIS A 22 2.96 -0.97 -23.09
N ALA A 23 3.00 -1.58 -21.93
CA ALA A 23 4.10 -2.41 -21.48
C ALA A 23 4.30 -3.62 -22.42
N ASP A 24 3.23 -4.35 -22.73
CA ASP A 24 3.26 -5.47 -23.66
C ASP A 24 3.76 -5.05 -25.05
N ARG A 25 3.17 -3.99 -25.61
CA ARG A 25 3.55 -3.46 -26.93
C ARG A 25 5.03 -3.05 -27.02
N LEU A 26 5.59 -2.57 -25.88
CA LEU A 26 6.98 -2.08 -25.81
C LEU A 26 7.94 -3.10 -25.21
N ASN A 27 7.46 -4.29 -24.83
CA ASN A 27 8.21 -5.31 -24.10
C ASN A 27 8.89 -4.72 -22.84
N ARG A 28 8.09 -4.15 -21.94
CA ARG A 28 8.52 -3.46 -20.71
C ARG A 28 7.76 -4.00 -19.50
N LEU A 29 8.36 -3.84 -18.33
CA LEU A 29 7.72 -4.13 -17.05
C LEU A 29 6.86 -2.94 -16.60
N VAL A 30 5.78 -3.25 -15.89
CA VAL A 30 4.96 -2.27 -15.18
C VAL A 30 5.50 -2.10 -13.76
N LEU A 31 5.87 -0.88 -13.40
CA LEU A 31 6.29 -0.53 -12.04
C LEU A 31 5.08 -0.05 -11.21
N GLY A 32 4.91 -0.62 -10.03
CA GLY A 32 3.97 -0.16 -9.03
C GLY A 32 4.66 0.76 -8.02
N THR A 33 3.95 1.76 -7.57
CA THR A 33 4.50 2.83 -6.72
C THR A 33 3.87 2.95 -5.32
N PRO A 34 3.22 1.90 -4.73
CA PRO A 34 2.79 2.00 -3.36
C PRO A 34 4.00 2.10 -2.43
N ASN A 35 3.90 2.92 -1.39
CA ASN A 35 4.82 2.89 -0.26
C ASN A 35 4.43 1.78 0.73
N ARG A 36 5.21 1.60 1.80
CA ARG A 36 4.99 0.56 2.80
C ARG A 36 3.62 0.67 3.47
N LEU A 37 3.20 1.87 3.86
CA LEU A 37 1.92 2.09 4.53
C LEU A 37 0.74 1.73 3.63
N GLU A 38 0.76 2.17 2.38
CA GLU A 38 -0.27 1.85 1.38
C GLU A 38 -0.32 0.35 1.09
N TYR A 39 0.85 -0.27 0.89
CA TYR A 39 0.95 -1.69 0.57
C TYR A 39 0.53 -2.58 1.74
N ASP A 40 1.03 -2.30 2.95
CA ASP A 40 0.74 -3.06 4.16
C ASP A 40 -0.74 -3.04 4.54
N GLN A 41 -1.36 -1.86 4.48
CA GLN A 41 -2.74 -1.68 4.91
C GLN A 41 -3.77 -1.86 3.79
N GLY A 42 -3.33 -2.16 2.57
CA GLY A 42 -4.23 -2.42 1.45
C GLY A 42 -4.88 -1.17 0.85
N PHE A 43 -4.20 -0.03 0.92
CA PHE A 43 -4.67 1.20 0.30
C PHE A 43 -4.36 1.20 -1.20
N PHE A 44 -4.98 0.27 -1.91
CA PHE A 44 -4.90 0.12 -3.36
C PHE A 44 -6.10 -0.71 -3.88
N VAL A 45 -6.31 -0.67 -5.17
CA VAL A 45 -7.36 -1.46 -5.84
C VAL A 45 -6.74 -2.76 -6.38
N LYS A 46 -7.28 -3.91 -5.96
CA LYS A 46 -6.89 -5.23 -6.50
C LYS A 46 -7.13 -5.25 -8.02
N ASN A 47 -6.13 -5.67 -8.78
CA ASN A 47 -6.11 -5.63 -10.25
C ASN A 47 -6.23 -4.21 -10.86
N GLY A 48 -5.99 -3.19 -10.05
CA GLY A 48 -5.80 -1.81 -10.46
C GLY A 48 -4.39 -1.37 -10.14
N ASP A 49 -4.21 -0.28 -9.40
CA ASP A 49 -2.91 0.20 -8.93
C ASP A 49 -2.18 -0.79 -7.99
N GLY A 50 -2.90 -1.78 -7.45
CA GLY A 50 -2.29 -2.92 -6.75
C GLY A 50 -1.51 -3.89 -7.64
N SER A 51 -1.74 -3.88 -8.97
CA SER A 51 -1.01 -4.75 -9.91
C SER A 51 0.26 -4.08 -10.41
N ALA A 52 1.34 -4.84 -10.46
CA ALA A 52 2.62 -4.45 -11.05
C ALA A 52 3.54 -5.67 -11.10
N ASP A 53 4.53 -5.63 -11.99
CA ASP A 53 5.59 -6.65 -12.08
C ASP A 53 6.67 -6.40 -11.02
N LEU A 54 6.90 -5.12 -10.64
CA LEU A 54 7.87 -4.73 -9.63
C LEU A 54 7.35 -3.53 -8.82
N LYS A 55 7.56 -3.54 -7.50
CA LYS A 55 7.19 -2.47 -6.57
C LYS A 55 8.41 -1.99 -5.80
N PRO A 56 9.23 -1.10 -6.38
CA PRO A 56 10.56 -0.78 -5.86
C PRO A 56 10.55 -0.04 -4.52
N ILE A 57 9.47 0.66 -4.16
CA ILE A 57 9.38 1.45 -2.93
C ILE A 57 8.38 0.89 -1.89
N ALA A 58 7.79 -0.30 -2.13
CA ALA A 58 6.81 -0.89 -1.24
C ALA A 58 7.36 -1.26 0.16
N HIS A 59 8.67 -1.29 0.34
CA HIS A 59 9.34 -1.51 1.61
C HIS A 59 9.67 -0.21 2.37
N LEU A 60 9.51 0.97 1.75
CA LEU A 60 9.86 2.26 2.32
C LEU A 60 8.65 2.92 2.98
N TYR A 61 8.84 3.46 4.18
CA TYR A 61 7.88 4.34 4.82
C TYR A 61 7.69 5.62 4.00
N LYS A 62 6.55 6.31 4.14
CA LYS A 62 6.26 7.54 3.38
C LYS A 62 7.30 8.62 3.60
N SER A 63 7.74 8.80 4.83
CA SER A 63 8.83 9.72 5.20
C SER A 63 10.16 9.38 4.48
N GLN A 64 10.49 8.09 4.37
CA GLN A 64 11.67 7.62 3.64
C GLN A 64 11.53 7.86 2.13
N VAL A 65 10.33 7.72 1.56
CA VAL A 65 10.09 8.04 0.14
C VAL A 65 10.37 9.52 -0.15
N TYR A 66 9.96 10.43 0.74
CA TYR A 66 10.29 11.86 0.61
C TYR A 66 11.80 12.13 0.70
N GLN A 67 12.49 11.50 1.65
CA GLN A 67 13.94 11.60 1.80
C GLN A 67 14.67 11.07 0.55
N LEU A 68 14.25 9.92 0.05
CA LEU A 68 14.81 9.34 -1.16
C LEU A 68 14.55 10.24 -2.38
N ALA A 69 13.34 10.77 -2.54
CA ALA A 69 13.01 11.69 -3.62
C ALA A 69 13.91 12.94 -3.60
N GLN A 70 14.21 13.46 -2.42
CA GLN A 70 15.17 14.56 -2.26
C GLN A 70 16.58 14.13 -2.67
N ALA A 71 17.03 12.98 -2.21
CA ALA A 71 18.38 12.48 -2.48
C ALA A 71 18.64 12.21 -3.96
N VAL A 72 17.61 11.78 -4.71
CA VAL A 72 17.72 11.53 -6.17
C VAL A 72 17.37 12.76 -7.01
N GLY A 73 17.17 13.94 -6.40
CA GLY A 73 16.98 15.20 -7.10
C GLY A 73 15.59 15.41 -7.71
N VAL A 74 14.53 14.79 -7.15
CA VAL A 74 13.15 15.10 -7.57
C VAL A 74 12.85 16.58 -7.28
N PRO A 75 12.32 17.36 -8.25
CA PRO A 75 12.02 18.78 -8.07
C PRO A 75 11.11 19.07 -6.87
N GLU A 76 11.37 20.21 -6.21
CA GLU A 76 10.62 20.62 -5.01
C GLU A 76 9.12 20.76 -5.29
N GLU A 77 8.75 21.27 -6.46
CA GLU A 77 7.34 21.42 -6.86
C GLU A 77 6.58 20.09 -6.89
N ILE A 78 7.29 18.96 -7.06
CA ILE A 78 6.70 17.63 -7.01
C ILE A 78 6.69 17.11 -5.57
N ARG A 79 7.81 17.26 -4.85
CA ARG A 79 7.97 16.75 -3.47
C ARG A 79 7.06 17.43 -2.45
N SER A 80 6.77 18.73 -2.65
CA SER A 80 5.92 19.52 -1.74
C SER A 80 4.42 19.33 -1.95
N ARG A 81 4.02 18.58 -2.98
CA ARG A 81 2.59 18.33 -3.22
C ARG A 81 2.02 17.37 -2.16
N PRO A 82 0.90 17.74 -1.52
CA PRO A 82 0.23 16.83 -0.60
C PRO A 82 -0.30 15.60 -1.36
N PRO A 83 -0.28 14.42 -0.74
CA PRO A 83 -0.88 13.22 -1.31
C PRO A 83 -2.40 13.39 -1.47
N THR A 84 -2.93 13.03 -2.62
CA THR A 84 -4.36 13.14 -2.94
C THR A 84 -4.95 11.79 -3.31
N THR A 85 -6.27 11.64 -3.14
CA THR A 85 -7.04 10.48 -3.59
C THR A 85 -7.40 10.65 -5.07
N ASP A 86 -6.45 10.43 -5.94
CA ASP A 86 -6.48 10.77 -7.36
C ASP A 86 -7.73 10.28 -8.14
N THR A 87 -8.22 9.08 -7.85
CA THR A 87 -9.39 8.50 -8.57
C THR A 87 -10.70 8.60 -7.81
N TYR A 88 -10.67 9.04 -6.57
CA TYR A 88 -11.88 9.24 -5.78
C TYR A 88 -12.66 10.46 -6.29
N SER A 89 -13.98 10.33 -6.35
CA SER A 89 -14.83 11.36 -6.99
C SER A 89 -15.09 12.60 -6.12
N MET A 90 -14.63 12.58 -4.86
CA MET A 90 -14.79 13.70 -3.92
C MET A 90 -13.41 14.22 -3.51
N PRO A 91 -13.25 15.55 -3.31
CA PRO A 91 -11.99 16.12 -2.86
C PRO A 91 -11.75 15.74 -1.38
N GLN A 92 -10.88 14.79 -1.17
CA GLN A 92 -10.40 14.38 0.17
C GLN A 92 -8.91 14.10 0.12
N SER A 93 -8.19 14.41 1.19
CA SER A 93 -6.82 13.94 1.35
C SER A 93 -6.80 12.43 1.62
N GLN A 94 -5.66 11.78 1.38
CA GLN A 94 -5.50 10.37 1.74
C GLN A 94 -5.58 10.16 3.26
N GLU A 95 -5.11 11.12 4.04
CA GLU A 95 -5.17 11.12 5.51
C GLU A 95 -6.63 11.13 6.00
N GLU A 96 -7.47 12.02 5.46
CA GLU A 96 -8.89 12.07 5.80
C GLU A 96 -9.68 10.85 5.32
N PHE A 97 -9.28 10.30 4.18
CA PHE A 97 -10.02 9.20 3.56
C PHE A 97 -9.71 7.84 4.19
N TYR A 98 -8.44 7.58 4.53
CA TYR A 98 -8.02 6.24 4.91
C TYR A 98 -7.18 6.17 6.19
N PHE A 99 -6.36 7.17 6.46
CA PHE A 99 -5.45 7.19 7.60
C PHE A 99 -5.96 8.15 8.68
N SER A 100 -5.96 7.70 9.92
CA SER A 100 -6.47 8.49 11.05
C SER A 100 -5.49 9.55 11.55
N LEU A 101 -4.27 9.56 11.05
CA LEU A 101 -3.17 10.44 11.44
C LEU A 101 -2.39 10.91 10.21
N PRO A 102 -1.63 12.02 10.31
CA PRO A 102 -0.64 12.40 9.30
C PRO A 102 0.37 11.28 9.02
N TYR A 103 0.95 11.29 7.83
CA TYR A 103 1.82 10.18 7.36
C TYR A 103 3.03 9.91 8.25
N ASP A 104 3.68 10.94 8.77
CA ASP A 104 4.84 10.82 9.66
C ASP A 104 4.47 10.11 10.98
N ALA A 105 3.30 10.46 11.54
CA ALA A 105 2.77 9.81 12.72
C ALA A 105 2.35 8.35 12.44
N MET A 106 1.72 8.10 11.28
CA MET A 106 1.37 6.76 10.85
C MET A 106 2.60 5.89 10.61
N ASP A 107 3.68 6.43 10.02
CA ASP A 107 4.94 5.73 9.82
C ASP A 107 5.54 5.26 11.16
N LEU A 108 5.51 6.12 12.19
CA LEU A 108 5.98 5.76 13.53
C LEU A 108 5.11 4.68 14.19
N CYS A 109 3.78 4.78 14.07
CA CYS A 109 2.87 3.75 14.57
C CYS A 109 3.09 2.40 13.86
N LEU A 110 3.22 2.42 12.54
CA LEU A 110 3.47 1.22 11.75
C LEU A 110 4.82 0.61 12.09
N TYR A 111 5.86 1.43 12.26
CA TYR A 111 7.18 0.99 12.70
C TYR A 111 7.10 0.29 14.07
N ALA A 112 6.41 0.90 15.03
CA ALA A 112 6.25 0.30 16.35
C ALA A 112 5.53 -1.06 16.30
N VAL A 113 4.44 -1.16 15.53
CA VAL A 113 3.72 -2.43 15.31
C VAL A 113 4.63 -3.47 14.68
N ASP A 114 5.40 -3.12 13.66
CA ASP A 114 6.30 -4.03 12.95
C ASP A 114 7.42 -4.60 13.83
N HIS A 115 7.85 -3.82 14.82
CA HIS A 115 8.91 -4.20 15.75
C HIS A 115 8.36 -4.76 17.08
N GLY A 116 7.06 -4.98 17.18
CA GLY A 116 6.43 -5.53 18.40
C GLY A 116 6.50 -4.60 19.60
N LEU A 117 6.65 -3.28 19.37
CA LEU A 117 6.65 -2.30 20.43
C LEU A 117 5.22 -2.05 20.93
N PRO A 118 5.01 -1.79 22.22
CA PRO A 118 3.69 -1.48 22.76
C PRO A 118 3.22 -0.08 22.30
N ALA A 119 1.90 0.15 22.30
CA ALA A 119 1.32 1.43 21.94
C ALA A 119 1.85 2.62 22.78
N SER A 120 2.26 2.35 24.02
CA SER A 120 2.91 3.35 24.89
C SER A 120 4.24 3.89 24.34
N ALA A 121 4.90 3.16 23.43
CA ALA A 121 6.17 3.61 22.86
C ALA A 121 6.05 4.83 21.93
N VAL A 122 4.85 5.11 21.42
CA VAL A 122 4.60 6.24 20.50
C VAL A 122 3.86 7.41 21.15
N THR A 123 3.37 7.27 22.39
CA THR A 123 2.54 8.29 23.05
C THR A 123 3.23 9.63 23.20
N ASP A 124 4.45 9.65 23.71
CA ASP A 124 5.19 10.89 23.94
C ASP A 124 5.62 11.55 22.63
N ALA A 125 6.11 10.75 21.68
CA ALA A 125 6.58 11.26 20.38
C ALA A 125 5.44 11.88 19.55
N LEU A 126 4.23 11.34 19.68
CA LEU A 126 3.07 11.77 18.88
C LEU A 126 2.09 12.64 19.69
N SER A 127 2.36 12.90 20.97
CA SER A 127 1.43 13.60 21.88
C SER A 127 0.04 12.96 21.92
N LEU A 128 -0.01 11.61 21.87
CA LEU A 128 -1.23 10.83 21.94
C LEU A 128 -1.44 10.25 23.35
N THR A 129 -2.70 10.10 23.75
CA THR A 129 -3.00 9.25 24.91
C THR A 129 -2.75 7.78 24.56
N LEU A 130 -2.55 6.93 25.58
CA LEU A 130 -2.41 5.50 25.38
C LEU A 130 -3.62 4.90 24.65
N GLU A 131 -4.83 5.36 24.98
CA GLU A 131 -6.07 4.92 24.32
C GLU A 131 -6.09 5.29 22.82
N GLN A 132 -5.65 6.50 22.47
CA GLN A 132 -5.55 6.95 21.09
C GLN A 132 -4.52 6.12 20.32
N ALA A 133 -3.34 5.91 20.88
CA ALA A 133 -2.29 5.09 20.26
C ALA A 133 -2.76 3.64 20.08
N GLN A 134 -3.46 3.06 21.07
CA GLN A 134 -4.01 1.72 20.95
C GLN A 134 -5.06 1.60 19.83
N ARG A 135 -5.94 2.60 19.69
CA ARG A 135 -6.91 2.64 18.57
C ARG A 135 -6.23 2.63 17.21
N VAL A 136 -5.12 3.34 17.05
CA VAL A 136 -4.34 3.34 15.80
C VAL A 136 -3.74 1.95 15.55
N PHE A 137 -3.20 1.30 16.57
CA PHE A 137 -2.67 -0.07 16.45
C PHE A 137 -3.75 -1.08 16.08
N ASP A 138 -4.92 -0.97 16.69
CA ASP A 138 -6.08 -1.82 16.39
C ASP A 138 -6.59 -1.60 14.97
N ASP A 139 -6.59 -0.35 14.48
CA ASP A 139 -6.95 0.01 13.10
C ASP A 139 -5.95 -0.57 12.10
N ILE A 140 -4.64 -0.45 12.35
CA ILE A 140 -3.59 -1.10 11.53
C ILE A 140 -3.84 -2.62 11.46
N ALA A 141 -4.09 -3.26 12.59
CA ALA A 141 -4.37 -4.69 12.63
C ALA A 141 -5.65 -5.07 11.87
N ALA A 142 -6.69 -4.25 11.95
CA ALA A 142 -7.94 -4.45 11.21
C ALA A 142 -7.73 -4.32 9.70
N LYS A 143 -7.03 -3.29 9.25
CA LYS A 143 -6.70 -3.05 7.83
C LYS A 143 -5.83 -4.16 7.26
N ARG A 144 -4.84 -4.66 8.00
CA ARG A 144 -4.03 -5.83 7.63
C ARG A 144 -4.87 -7.09 7.41
N ARG A 145 -5.92 -7.32 8.21
CA ARG A 145 -6.84 -8.45 8.00
C ARG A 145 -7.59 -8.36 6.67
N VAL A 146 -8.05 -7.16 6.31
CA VAL A 146 -8.73 -6.90 5.02
C VAL A 146 -7.74 -6.97 3.86
N ALA A 147 -6.54 -6.40 4.03
CA ALA A 147 -5.49 -6.38 3.02
C ALA A 147 -5.04 -7.78 2.58
N ARG A 148 -5.15 -8.80 3.45
CA ARG A 148 -4.86 -10.18 3.07
C ARG A 148 -5.61 -10.66 1.84
N TYR A 149 -6.88 -10.31 1.70
CA TYR A 149 -7.66 -10.61 0.50
C TYR A 149 -7.11 -9.91 -0.75
N LEU A 150 -6.68 -8.66 -0.59
CA LEU A 150 -6.14 -7.87 -1.71
C LEU A 150 -4.84 -8.45 -2.26
N HIS A 151 -4.01 -9.01 -1.37
CA HIS A 151 -2.74 -9.65 -1.71
C HIS A 151 -2.89 -11.12 -2.14
N ALA A 152 -4.00 -11.76 -1.78
CA ALA A 152 -4.18 -13.18 -2.03
C ALA A 152 -4.24 -13.50 -3.54
N PRO A 153 -3.56 -14.58 -3.98
CA PRO A 153 -3.75 -15.14 -5.30
C PRO A 153 -5.18 -15.70 -5.45
N PRO A 154 -5.60 -16.05 -6.67
CA PRO A 154 -6.86 -16.76 -6.88
C PRO A 154 -6.92 -18.06 -6.07
N VAL A 155 -8.08 -18.35 -5.49
CA VAL A 155 -8.33 -19.64 -4.84
C VAL A 155 -8.59 -20.68 -5.93
N LEU A 156 -7.79 -21.72 -5.94
CA LEU A 156 -7.95 -22.85 -6.87
C LEU A 156 -8.83 -23.93 -6.21
N LEU A 157 -9.84 -24.41 -6.91
CA LEU A 157 -10.75 -25.46 -6.42
C LEU A 157 -10.15 -26.88 -6.49
N GLY A 158 -9.00 -27.03 -7.13
CA GLY A 158 -8.24 -28.26 -7.22
C GLY A 158 -6.75 -27.98 -7.36
N LEU A 159 -5.93 -28.99 -7.07
CA LEU A 159 -4.48 -28.90 -7.29
C LEU A 159 -4.24 -28.88 -8.81
N VAL A 160 -3.80 -27.76 -9.33
CA VAL A 160 -3.16 -27.72 -10.66
C VAL A 160 -1.74 -28.22 -10.40
N GLY A 161 -1.41 -29.39 -10.92
CA GLY A 161 -0.18 -30.11 -10.57
C GLY A 161 1.04 -29.20 -10.58
N SER A 162 1.65 -29.05 -9.43
CA SER A 162 3.08 -28.80 -9.38
C SER A 162 3.72 -30.09 -9.88
N GLU A 163 4.36 -30.09 -11.03
CA GLU A 163 5.41 -31.07 -11.26
C GLU A 163 6.33 -30.96 -10.04
N ALA A 164 6.36 -32.00 -9.25
CA ALA A 164 7.30 -32.09 -8.14
C ALA A 164 8.69 -31.84 -8.73
N ASP A 165 9.38 -30.86 -8.18
CA ASP A 165 10.78 -30.60 -8.54
C ASP A 165 11.54 -31.91 -8.33
N PRO A 166 12.15 -32.52 -9.38
CA PRO A 166 12.85 -33.78 -9.25
C PRO A 166 14.00 -33.73 -8.22
N SER A 167 14.34 -32.55 -7.68
CA SER A 167 15.38 -32.37 -6.68
C SER A 167 14.96 -32.77 -5.26
N ASP A 168 13.67 -32.92 -4.94
CA ASP A 168 13.19 -33.33 -3.60
C ASP A 168 13.12 -34.84 -3.40
N ALA A 169 13.55 -35.67 -4.38
CA ALA A 169 13.51 -37.15 -4.30
C ALA A 169 14.84 -37.78 -3.85
N SER A 170 15.74 -37.04 -3.22
CA SER A 170 17.01 -37.56 -2.72
C SER A 170 17.33 -37.06 -1.31
N THR A 171 16.66 -37.66 -0.32
CA THR A 171 17.24 -37.91 1.03
C THR A 171 16.51 -39.06 1.71
#